data_b73e31ef1e6a460f802c34262e7773e2
#
_entry.id   b73e31ef1e6a460f802c34262e7773e2
#
_cell.length_a   1.000
_cell.length_b   1.000
_cell.length_c   1.000
_cell.angle_alpha   90.00
_cell.angle_beta   90.00
_cell.angle_gamma   90.00
#
_symmetry.space_group_name_H-M   'P 1'
#
loop_
_entity.id
_entity.type
_entity.pdbx_description
1 polymer ?
#
loop_
_entity_poly.entity_id
_entity_poly.type
_entity_poly.pdbx_seq_one_letter_code
_entity_poly.pdbx_strand_id
1 'polypeptide(L)'
;LPYYRRNTGTPIFLSIRLNMKDHPDDPNASRFRLPSYLISSNQIDLALADLFGPATTASRRDFDSLMVPFLCVASDMNTRRPVVLRKGDMGEAIRSSMSIPLAFKPMKIDTMLLYDGGIYDNFPWEPLDKEFHPDFLIGSKCTSGNNDITENSSLVDQAFSLAMNKTNYDMPEGRSLMINRAVNVSMLDFNSADSIIEAGYRDAPAPTPALREKIHRIVTPEEIRTKRAAFREKCPPIIFDDYEFEGLTHAQTAYVRDVMRLDDTYDGRQRQMSFPEFRDDFFSVIGNDEFSVEYPKFRYDPLRERYSVKLKMSARENLRFLIGGNISSTAFNQAFIGFDYHTIRRVSQWAFAGIYIGPTYATGSLGGRTDFYLWKPFSLDYSYNFEVLNLRHGNFGNLTPIDNTKSVKNNQGFLSIGLTMPLTHNSLASLRFNGGQQAYRYDTAVPGTDPNTDLTRFSFFGTKLEIARNTLDKILYPRRGSEISLSGIYITGRERHKPAEFGRKRSFNAHREWFGAKFQWNRYFDLPGCKWFSFGFNIDAVWTTHPRFQTETATLMSLPAYQPVVHSQMAFMPDYRAKNFLAGGLMPTFDLLPNFFLRTGFYAMYRDNRGC
;
A
#
# COMPACT_ATOMS: atom_id res chain seq x y z
N LEU A 1 6.04 11.53 -5.83
CA LEU A 1 6.62 10.47 -6.65
C LEU A 1 5.73 9.25 -6.57
N PRO A 2 5.36 8.64 -7.71
CA PRO A 2 4.31 7.63 -7.78
C PRO A 2 4.54 6.41 -6.90
N TYR A 3 5.79 5.97 -6.74
CA TYR A 3 6.12 4.79 -5.94
C TYR A 3 6.61 5.08 -4.53
N TYR A 4 6.79 6.35 -4.20
CA TYR A 4 7.19 6.73 -2.85
C TYR A 4 5.96 6.79 -1.95
N ARG A 5 5.59 5.66 -1.40
CA ARG A 5 4.56 5.61 -0.35
C ARG A 5 5.05 6.40 0.85
N ARG A 6 4.26 7.37 1.25
CA ARG A 6 4.48 8.09 2.50
C ARG A 6 4.37 7.08 3.64
N ASN A 7 5.50 6.75 4.22
CA ASN A 7 5.54 5.85 5.37
C ASN A 7 5.19 6.67 6.61
N THR A 8 3.94 6.67 7.02
CA THR A 8 3.53 7.34 8.26
C THR A 8 3.83 6.51 9.49
N GLY A 9 4.08 5.20 9.33
CA GLY A 9 4.38 4.29 10.44
C GLY A 9 3.29 4.17 11.52
N THR A 10 2.28 5.03 11.45
CA THR A 10 1.23 5.12 12.46
C THR A 10 0.00 4.36 12.00
N PRO A 11 -0.54 3.46 12.82
CA PRO A 11 -1.83 2.85 12.56
C PRO A 11 -2.91 3.92 12.50
N ILE A 12 -3.57 4.06 11.38
CA ILE A 12 -4.73 4.91 11.20
C ILE A 12 -5.97 4.05 11.40
N PHE A 13 -6.78 4.35 12.43
CA PHE A 13 -8.02 3.64 12.72
C PHE A 13 -9.19 4.14 11.89
N LEU A 14 -9.21 5.45 11.62
CA LEU A 14 -10.29 6.10 10.90
C LEU A 14 -9.73 7.16 9.96
N SER A 15 -10.08 7.04 8.68
CA SER A 15 -9.81 8.05 7.67
C SER A 15 -11.14 8.53 7.09
N ILE A 16 -11.49 9.77 7.38
CA ILE A 16 -12.71 10.41 6.89
C ILE A 16 -12.33 11.29 5.71
N ARG A 17 -12.92 11.01 4.56
CA ARG A 17 -12.78 11.86 3.37
C ARG A 17 -13.92 12.85 3.31
N LEU A 18 -13.59 14.13 3.20
CA LEU A 18 -14.55 15.20 2.99
C LEU A 18 -14.47 15.65 1.53
N ASN A 19 -15.56 15.49 0.80
CA ASN A 19 -15.63 15.94 -0.58
C ASN A 19 -15.92 17.45 -0.58
N MET A 20 -14.99 18.26 -1.10
CA MET A 20 -15.08 19.73 -1.11
C MET A 20 -15.82 20.28 -2.33
N LYS A 21 -16.09 19.46 -3.35
CA LYS A 21 -16.85 19.87 -4.54
C LYS A 21 -18.33 19.59 -4.36
N ASP A 22 -19.14 20.58 -4.63
CA ASP A 22 -20.55 20.39 -4.91
C ASP A 22 -20.66 19.55 -6.19
N HIS A 23 -21.31 18.39 -6.14
CA HIS A 23 -21.66 17.62 -7.32
C HIS A 23 -22.88 18.29 -7.96
N PRO A 24 -22.74 18.91 -9.14
CA PRO A 24 -23.88 19.56 -9.81
C PRO A 24 -25.00 18.54 -10.17
N ASP A 25 -24.65 17.26 -10.29
CA ASP A 25 -25.58 16.18 -10.66
C ASP A 25 -26.26 15.50 -9.45
N ASP A 26 -25.88 15.84 -8.22
CA ASP A 26 -26.49 15.30 -7.00
C ASP A 26 -26.41 16.32 -5.85
N PRO A 27 -27.38 17.24 -5.76
CA PRO A 27 -27.43 18.24 -4.70
C PRO A 27 -27.61 17.66 -3.29
N ASN A 28 -28.02 16.37 -3.18
CA ASN A 28 -28.14 15.65 -1.91
C ASN A 28 -26.92 14.77 -1.61
N ALA A 29 -25.86 14.82 -2.42
CA ALA A 29 -24.64 14.08 -2.17
C ALA A 29 -24.05 14.49 -0.82
N SER A 30 -24.08 13.59 0.14
CA SER A 30 -23.50 13.82 1.45
C SER A 30 -22.02 14.18 1.30
N ARG A 31 -21.58 15.27 1.94
CA ARG A 31 -20.16 15.63 2.05
C ARG A 31 -19.33 14.56 2.75
N PHE A 32 -20.00 13.65 3.43
CA PHE A 32 -19.42 12.50 4.11
C PHE A 32 -19.79 11.23 3.36
N ARG A 33 -18.81 10.56 2.74
CA ARG A 33 -19.01 9.27 2.06
C ARG A 33 -18.17 8.20 2.72
N LEU A 34 -18.84 7.15 3.18
CA LEU A 34 -18.16 5.89 3.48
C LEU A 34 -17.61 5.28 2.17
N PRO A 35 -16.49 4.55 2.22
CA PRO A 35 -16.00 3.83 1.04
C PRO A 35 -17.09 2.87 0.55
N SER A 36 -17.39 2.93 -0.74
CA SER A 36 -18.40 2.05 -1.36
C SER A 36 -17.88 0.64 -1.63
N TYR A 37 -16.59 0.39 -1.42
CA TYR A 37 -15.90 -0.89 -1.60
C TYR A 37 -14.65 -0.97 -0.72
N LEU A 38 -14.27 -2.19 -0.37
CA LEU A 38 -13.12 -2.45 0.53
C LEU A 38 -11.83 -2.73 -0.25
N ILE A 39 -11.92 -3.28 -1.47
CA ILE A 39 -10.78 -3.75 -2.25
C ILE A 39 -10.67 -2.92 -3.53
N SER A 40 -9.48 -2.33 -3.76
CA SER A 40 -9.19 -1.67 -5.03
C SER A 40 -9.09 -2.71 -6.15
N SER A 41 -9.86 -2.52 -7.22
CA SER A 41 -9.89 -3.43 -8.36
C SER A 41 -8.83 -3.16 -9.42
N ASN A 42 -8.08 -2.06 -9.34
CA ASN A 42 -7.18 -1.61 -10.41
C ASN A 42 -6.21 -2.69 -10.90
N GLN A 43 -5.67 -3.52 -10.00
CA GLN A 43 -4.76 -4.61 -10.37
C GLN A 43 -5.49 -5.72 -11.13
N ILE A 44 -6.69 -6.08 -10.67
CA ILE A 44 -7.54 -7.10 -11.28
C ILE A 44 -8.03 -6.60 -12.63
N ASP A 45 -8.50 -5.36 -12.71
CA ASP A 45 -9.02 -4.75 -13.93
C ASP A 45 -7.95 -4.73 -15.02
N LEU A 46 -6.73 -4.32 -14.69
CA LEU A 46 -5.63 -4.31 -15.64
C LEU A 46 -5.17 -5.73 -16.03
N ALA A 47 -5.14 -6.67 -15.09
CA ALA A 47 -4.80 -8.07 -15.37
C ALA A 47 -5.84 -8.75 -16.28
N LEU A 48 -7.12 -8.48 -16.09
CA LEU A 48 -8.18 -9.00 -16.97
C LEU A 48 -8.09 -8.38 -18.36
N ALA A 49 -7.79 -7.08 -18.48
CA ALA A 49 -7.60 -6.41 -19.75
C ALA A 49 -6.41 -7.00 -20.53
N ASP A 50 -5.30 -7.30 -19.85
CA ASP A 50 -4.13 -7.98 -20.43
C ASP A 50 -4.47 -9.41 -20.90
N LEU A 51 -5.06 -10.19 -20.02
CA LEU A 51 -5.32 -11.61 -20.26
C LEU A 51 -6.35 -11.84 -21.38
N PHE A 52 -7.39 -11.01 -21.44
CA PHE A 52 -8.53 -11.20 -22.33
C PHE A 52 -8.58 -10.22 -23.52
N GLY A 53 -7.80 -9.15 -23.51
CA GLY A 53 -7.77 -8.15 -24.59
C GLY A 53 -7.44 -8.75 -25.97
N PRO A 54 -6.37 -9.56 -26.11
CA PRO A 54 -6.04 -10.23 -27.37
C PRO A 54 -7.13 -11.19 -27.87
N ALA A 55 -7.75 -11.95 -26.96
CA ALA A 55 -8.85 -12.86 -27.29
C ALA A 55 -10.13 -12.11 -27.68
N THR A 56 -10.43 -10.99 -27.01
CA THR A 56 -11.51 -10.08 -27.36
C THR A 56 -11.33 -9.52 -28.77
N THR A 57 -10.10 -9.18 -29.14
CA THR A 57 -9.76 -8.68 -30.47
C THR A 57 -9.90 -9.80 -31.52
N ALA A 58 -9.34 -10.97 -31.26
CA ALA A 58 -9.38 -12.12 -32.17
C ALA A 58 -10.82 -12.60 -32.45
N SER A 59 -11.70 -12.53 -31.45
CA SER A 59 -13.12 -12.88 -31.56
C SER A 59 -13.99 -11.74 -32.12
N ARG A 60 -13.41 -10.57 -32.43
CA ARG A 60 -14.14 -9.35 -32.84
C ARG A 60 -15.23 -8.94 -31.87
N ARG A 61 -14.94 -9.11 -30.54
CA ARG A 61 -15.87 -8.78 -29.45
C ARG A 61 -17.15 -9.63 -29.41
N ASP A 62 -17.18 -10.76 -30.10
CA ASP A 62 -18.27 -11.74 -30.08
C ASP A 62 -17.75 -13.04 -29.43
N PHE A 63 -18.31 -13.37 -28.25
CA PHE A 63 -17.79 -14.50 -27.45
C PHE A 63 -18.14 -15.86 -28.05
N ASP A 64 -19.09 -15.91 -29.02
CA ASP A 64 -19.37 -17.12 -29.79
C ASP A 64 -18.23 -17.46 -30.76
N SER A 65 -17.44 -16.47 -31.15
CA SER A 65 -16.28 -16.60 -32.04
C SER A 65 -14.98 -16.96 -31.31
N LEU A 66 -15.01 -17.17 -30.01
CA LEU A 66 -13.88 -17.68 -29.25
C LEU A 66 -13.59 -19.14 -29.61
N MET A 67 -12.40 -19.62 -29.26
CA MET A 67 -12.05 -21.05 -29.46
C MET A 67 -13.07 -22.00 -28.80
N VAL A 68 -13.59 -21.62 -27.65
CA VAL A 68 -14.74 -22.20 -26.97
C VAL A 68 -15.74 -21.06 -26.76
N PRO A 69 -16.96 -21.17 -27.29
CA PRO A 69 -17.99 -20.16 -27.05
C PRO A 69 -18.22 -19.91 -25.56
N PHE A 70 -18.43 -18.67 -25.17
CA PHE A 70 -18.46 -18.26 -23.77
C PHE A 70 -19.62 -17.31 -23.49
N LEU A 71 -20.21 -17.46 -22.33
CA LEU A 71 -21.08 -16.44 -21.73
C LEU A 71 -20.80 -16.33 -20.22
N CYS A 72 -21.07 -15.18 -19.65
CA CYS A 72 -21.15 -15.02 -18.21
C CYS A 72 -22.39 -14.20 -17.83
N VAL A 73 -22.78 -14.28 -16.55
CA VAL A 73 -23.96 -13.58 -16.04
C VAL A 73 -23.50 -12.53 -15.03
N ALA A 74 -24.10 -11.36 -15.10
CA ALA A 74 -23.97 -10.28 -14.12
C ALA A 74 -25.36 -9.87 -13.63
N SER A 75 -25.44 -9.16 -12.53
CA SER A 75 -26.68 -8.67 -11.94
C SER A 75 -26.82 -7.18 -12.13
N ASP A 76 -27.83 -6.73 -12.90
CA ASP A 76 -28.11 -5.30 -13.05
C ASP A 76 -28.94 -4.80 -11.87
N MET A 77 -28.37 -3.88 -11.11
CA MET A 77 -29.01 -3.34 -9.90
C MET A 77 -30.15 -2.38 -10.21
N ASN A 78 -30.16 -1.77 -11.40
CA ASN A 78 -31.23 -0.85 -11.79
C ASN A 78 -32.52 -1.62 -12.14
N THR A 79 -32.40 -2.69 -12.91
CA THR A 79 -33.53 -3.51 -13.34
C THR A 79 -33.83 -4.68 -12.40
N ARG A 80 -32.89 -5.02 -11.49
CA ARG A 80 -32.96 -6.17 -10.57
C ARG A 80 -33.14 -7.50 -11.31
N ARG A 81 -32.37 -7.69 -12.38
CA ARG A 81 -32.43 -8.89 -13.23
C ARG A 81 -31.03 -9.38 -13.58
N PRO A 82 -30.89 -10.69 -13.82
CA PRO A 82 -29.65 -11.21 -14.39
C PRO A 82 -29.49 -10.72 -15.83
N VAL A 83 -28.27 -10.44 -16.22
CA VAL A 83 -27.89 -10.00 -17.57
C VAL A 83 -26.87 -10.99 -18.12
N VAL A 84 -27.17 -11.58 -19.26
CA VAL A 84 -26.25 -12.49 -19.98
C VAL A 84 -25.33 -11.67 -20.85
N LEU A 85 -24.03 -11.80 -20.64
CA LEU A 85 -22.98 -11.11 -21.37
C LEU A 85 -22.31 -12.09 -22.34
N ARG A 86 -22.47 -11.85 -23.66
CA ARG A 86 -21.93 -12.67 -24.77
C ARG A 86 -21.13 -11.85 -25.78
N LYS A 87 -21.13 -10.54 -25.63
CA LYS A 87 -20.49 -9.59 -26.57
C LYS A 87 -19.83 -8.47 -25.77
N GLY A 88 -18.90 -7.80 -26.41
CA GLY A 88 -18.20 -6.68 -25.80
C GLY A 88 -16.77 -7.01 -25.43
N ASP A 89 -16.25 -6.34 -24.43
CA ASP A 89 -14.94 -6.66 -23.86
C ASP A 89 -15.07 -7.84 -22.89
N MET A 90 -14.33 -8.91 -23.16
CA MET A 90 -14.43 -10.14 -22.36
C MET A 90 -13.94 -9.93 -20.92
N GLY A 91 -12.87 -9.16 -20.75
CA GLY A 91 -12.36 -8.83 -19.41
C GLY A 91 -13.34 -7.98 -18.62
N GLU A 92 -14.02 -7.00 -19.28
CA GLU A 92 -15.06 -6.18 -18.66
C GLU A 92 -16.28 -7.02 -18.26
N ALA A 93 -16.68 -7.97 -19.11
CA ALA A 93 -17.79 -8.89 -18.84
C ALA A 93 -17.49 -9.80 -17.63
N ILE A 94 -16.31 -10.44 -17.60
CA ILE A 94 -15.85 -11.28 -16.48
C ILE A 94 -15.74 -10.44 -15.20
N ARG A 95 -15.19 -9.22 -15.30
CA ARG A 95 -15.08 -8.32 -14.16
C ARG A 95 -16.44 -7.95 -13.57
N SER A 96 -17.44 -7.76 -14.44
CA SER A 96 -18.82 -7.51 -14.00
C SER A 96 -19.38 -8.70 -13.23
N SER A 97 -19.20 -9.90 -13.78
CA SER A 97 -19.69 -11.17 -13.20
C SER A 97 -19.07 -11.53 -11.84
N MET A 98 -17.91 -10.95 -11.50
CA MET A 98 -17.22 -11.16 -10.21
C MET A 98 -17.24 -9.94 -9.29
N SER A 99 -18.06 -8.95 -9.54
CA SER A 99 -18.17 -7.71 -8.76
C SER A 99 -18.98 -7.91 -7.48
N ILE A 100 -18.43 -8.61 -6.50
CA ILE A 100 -19.08 -8.87 -5.20
C ILE A 100 -19.36 -7.53 -4.49
N PRO A 101 -20.63 -7.25 -4.11
CA PRO A 101 -20.97 -6.05 -3.35
C PRO A 101 -20.13 -5.90 -2.08
N LEU A 102 -19.88 -4.67 -1.66
CA LEU A 102 -18.99 -4.29 -0.56
C LEU A 102 -17.51 -4.60 -0.80
N ALA A 103 -17.16 -5.73 -1.42
CA ALA A 103 -15.78 -6.05 -1.75
C ALA A 103 -15.27 -5.19 -2.91
N PHE A 104 -16.01 -5.14 -4.01
CA PHE A 104 -15.59 -4.45 -5.23
C PHE A 104 -16.58 -3.36 -5.67
N LYS A 105 -16.05 -2.37 -6.40
CA LYS A 105 -16.85 -1.36 -7.09
C LYS A 105 -17.68 -2.05 -8.19
N PRO A 106 -18.97 -1.67 -8.37
CA PRO A 106 -19.77 -2.15 -9.51
C PRO A 106 -19.18 -1.73 -10.84
N MET A 107 -19.41 -2.53 -11.86
CA MET A 107 -19.05 -2.21 -13.24
C MET A 107 -20.18 -1.46 -13.93
N LYS A 108 -19.83 -0.42 -14.68
CA LYS A 108 -20.78 0.32 -15.51
C LYS A 108 -20.54 -0.04 -16.97
N ILE A 109 -21.46 -0.81 -17.56
CA ILE A 109 -21.48 -1.08 -19.01
C ILE A 109 -22.71 -0.39 -19.59
N ASP A 110 -22.48 0.57 -20.47
CA ASP A 110 -23.51 1.44 -21.03
C ASP A 110 -24.35 2.13 -19.94
N THR A 111 -25.63 1.80 -19.83
CA THR A 111 -26.56 2.33 -18.82
C THR A 111 -26.72 1.39 -17.62
N MET A 112 -26.19 0.17 -17.68
CA MET A 112 -26.33 -0.84 -16.64
C MET A 112 -25.28 -0.66 -15.54
N LEU A 113 -25.70 -0.89 -14.30
CA LEU A 113 -24.83 -0.94 -13.13
C LEU A 113 -24.74 -2.39 -12.63
N LEU A 114 -23.66 -3.05 -12.99
CA LEU A 114 -23.49 -4.48 -12.88
C LEU A 114 -22.69 -4.89 -11.65
N TYR A 115 -23.21 -5.86 -10.92
CA TYR A 115 -22.58 -6.59 -9.85
C TYR A 115 -22.47 -8.08 -10.18
N ASP A 116 -21.91 -8.86 -9.25
CA ASP A 116 -21.75 -10.31 -9.33
C ASP A 116 -23.05 -11.01 -9.77
N GLY A 117 -22.91 -11.93 -10.73
CA GLY A 117 -24.05 -12.70 -11.25
C GLY A 117 -24.74 -13.54 -10.19
N GLY A 118 -24.00 -13.99 -9.18
CA GLY A 118 -24.52 -14.79 -8.09
C GLY A 118 -25.59 -14.13 -7.24
N ILE A 119 -25.81 -12.81 -7.38
CA ILE A 119 -26.93 -12.12 -6.70
C ILE A 119 -28.29 -12.60 -7.23
N TYR A 120 -28.42 -12.74 -8.56
CA TYR A 120 -29.71 -13.09 -9.18
C TYR A 120 -29.70 -14.46 -9.87
N ASP A 121 -28.54 -14.97 -10.30
CA ASP A 121 -28.35 -16.29 -10.90
C ASP A 121 -26.95 -16.82 -10.65
N ASN A 122 -26.78 -17.58 -9.57
CA ASN A 122 -25.48 -18.13 -9.15
C ASN A 122 -25.09 -19.43 -9.88
N PHE A 123 -25.99 -19.99 -10.70
CA PHE A 123 -25.76 -21.22 -11.46
C PHE A 123 -26.49 -21.17 -12.80
N PRO A 124 -25.99 -20.39 -13.79
CA PRO A 124 -26.72 -19.98 -14.99
C PRO A 124 -26.77 -21.07 -16.06
N TRP A 125 -27.27 -22.25 -15.73
CA TRP A 125 -27.43 -23.35 -16.68
C TRP A 125 -28.56 -23.10 -17.67
N GLU A 126 -29.64 -22.43 -17.26
CA GLU A 126 -30.77 -22.10 -18.15
C GLU A 126 -30.38 -21.13 -19.27
N PRO A 127 -29.68 -20.00 -18.98
CA PRO A 127 -29.13 -19.16 -20.05
C PRO A 127 -28.18 -19.91 -20.99
N LEU A 128 -27.30 -20.78 -20.45
CA LEU A 128 -26.38 -21.57 -21.25
C LEU A 128 -27.13 -22.56 -22.16
N ASP A 129 -28.09 -23.26 -21.63
CA ASP A 129 -28.92 -24.21 -22.38
C ASP A 129 -29.71 -23.52 -23.52
N LYS A 130 -30.31 -22.39 -23.21
CA LYS A 130 -31.07 -21.57 -24.16
C LYS A 130 -30.22 -21.02 -25.28
N GLU A 131 -29.00 -20.58 -24.98
CA GLU A 131 -28.17 -19.84 -25.93
C GLU A 131 -27.31 -20.76 -26.81
N PHE A 132 -26.85 -21.90 -26.27
CA PHE A 132 -25.93 -22.81 -26.98
C PHE A 132 -26.57 -24.14 -27.39
N HIS A 133 -27.75 -24.49 -26.88
CA HIS A 133 -28.45 -25.75 -27.15
C HIS A 133 -27.56 -26.99 -27.09
N PRO A 134 -26.80 -27.20 -25.98
CA PRO A 134 -25.86 -28.31 -25.90
C PRO A 134 -26.59 -29.65 -25.77
N ASP A 135 -26.04 -30.69 -26.39
CA ASP A 135 -26.54 -32.06 -26.26
C ASP A 135 -26.48 -32.57 -24.82
N PHE A 136 -25.47 -32.10 -24.07
CA PHE A 136 -25.21 -32.51 -22.67
C PHE A 136 -24.66 -31.37 -21.82
N LEU A 137 -25.20 -31.22 -20.60
CA LEU A 137 -24.81 -30.21 -19.64
C LEU A 137 -23.93 -30.80 -18.53
N ILE A 138 -22.82 -30.17 -18.24
CA ILE A 138 -21.97 -30.48 -17.06
C ILE A 138 -21.99 -29.28 -16.14
N GLY A 139 -22.58 -29.46 -14.95
CA GLY A 139 -22.59 -28.45 -13.91
C GLY A 139 -21.52 -28.69 -12.87
N SER A 140 -20.78 -27.65 -12.50
CA SER A 140 -19.82 -27.69 -11.39
C SER A 140 -20.28 -26.74 -10.30
N LYS A 141 -20.70 -27.28 -9.17
CA LYS A 141 -21.22 -26.53 -8.02
C LYS A 141 -20.26 -26.60 -6.86
N CYS A 142 -19.77 -25.43 -6.41
CA CYS A 142 -18.81 -25.31 -5.29
C CYS A 142 -19.43 -24.70 -4.03
N THR A 143 -20.76 -24.51 -4.01
CA THR A 143 -21.48 -23.87 -2.90
C THR A 143 -22.34 -24.89 -2.16
N SER A 144 -22.69 -24.59 -0.90
CA SER A 144 -23.68 -25.36 -0.13
C SER A 144 -25.12 -25.23 -0.66
N GLY A 145 -25.37 -24.32 -1.60
CA GLY A 145 -26.69 -24.09 -2.21
C GLY A 145 -27.44 -22.92 -1.56
N ASN A 146 -28.77 -22.96 -1.67
CA ASN A 146 -29.65 -21.96 -1.08
C ASN A 146 -29.77 -22.21 0.43
N ASN A 147 -28.81 -21.71 1.23
CA ASN A 147 -28.85 -21.89 2.68
C ASN A 147 -29.87 -20.94 3.30
N ASP A 148 -30.66 -21.47 4.25
CA ASP A 148 -31.54 -20.65 5.06
C ASP A 148 -30.69 -19.85 6.08
N ILE A 149 -31.03 -18.58 6.24
CA ILE A 149 -30.47 -17.71 7.26
C ILE A 149 -31.00 -18.08 8.61
N THR A 150 -30.13 -18.17 9.59
CA THR A 150 -30.46 -18.43 10.99
C THR A 150 -30.30 -17.16 11.82
N GLU A 151 -30.86 -17.14 13.03
CA GLU A 151 -30.72 -16.03 13.98
C GLU A 151 -29.24 -15.71 14.32
N ASN A 152 -28.36 -16.71 14.20
CA ASN A 152 -26.94 -16.62 14.50
C ASN A 152 -26.09 -16.24 13.26
N SER A 153 -26.70 -16.03 12.09
CA SER A 153 -25.98 -15.61 10.88
C SER A 153 -25.45 -14.19 11.04
N SER A 154 -24.28 -13.92 10.44
CA SER A 154 -23.70 -12.57 10.49
C SER A 154 -24.63 -11.54 9.82
N LEU A 155 -24.56 -10.26 10.24
CA LEU A 155 -25.32 -9.17 9.61
C LEU A 155 -25.04 -9.06 8.11
N VAL A 156 -23.83 -9.38 7.69
CA VAL A 156 -23.42 -9.38 6.28
C VAL A 156 -24.14 -10.49 5.53
N ASP A 157 -24.19 -11.72 6.07
CA ASP A 157 -24.90 -12.86 5.47
C ASP A 157 -26.40 -12.60 5.38
N GLN A 158 -26.99 -12.01 6.42
CA GLN A 158 -28.39 -11.60 6.42
C GLN A 158 -28.67 -10.57 5.32
N ALA A 159 -27.83 -9.53 5.19
CA ALA A 159 -27.98 -8.51 4.16
C ALA A 159 -27.83 -9.09 2.74
N PHE A 160 -26.86 -9.98 2.52
CA PHE A 160 -26.68 -10.68 1.25
C PHE A 160 -27.88 -11.54 0.90
N SER A 161 -28.41 -12.33 1.84
CA SER A 161 -29.58 -13.18 1.62
C SER A 161 -30.83 -12.39 1.26
N LEU A 162 -31.00 -11.17 1.80
CA LEU A 162 -32.10 -10.29 1.42
C LEU A 162 -31.97 -9.76 -0.03
N ALA A 163 -30.75 -9.66 -0.52
CA ALA A 163 -30.48 -9.15 -1.87
C ALA A 163 -30.43 -10.25 -2.94
N MET A 164 -30.11 -11.49 -2.56
CA MET A 164 -29.89 -12.60 -3.49
C MET A 164 -31.20 -13.35 -3.79
N ASN A 165 -31.36 -13.77 -5.05
CA ASN A 165 -32.42 -14.70 -5.42
C ASN A 165 -32.02 -16.15 -5.07
N LYS A 166 -33.05 -17.00 -4.86
CA LYS A 166 -32.82 -18.45 -4.82
C LYS A 166 -32.39 -18.95 -6.18
N THR A 167 -31.27 -19.65 -6.24
CA THR A 167 -30.72 -20.19 -7.48
C THR A 167 -31.38 -21.53 -7.82
N ASN A 168 -31.73 -21.73 -9.08
CA ASN A 168 -32.21 -23.00 -9.60
C ASN A 168 -31.00 -23.90 -9.94
N TYR A 169 -30.85 -25.00 -9.19
CA TYR A 169 -29.82 -26.01 -9.44
C TYR A 169 -30.33 -27.25 -10.17
N ASP A 170 -31.62 -27.31 -10.51
CA ASP A 170 -32.29 -28.48 -11.07
C ASP A 170 -32.08 -28.52 -12.60
N MET A 171 -30.98 -29.13 -13.03
CA MET A 171 -30.68 -29.32 -14.44
C MET A 171 -31.54 -30.42 -15.07
N PRO A 172 -31.77 -30.42 -16.41
CA PRO A 172 -32.58 -31.42 -17.11
C PRO A 172 -32.09 -32.84 -16.88
N GLU A 173 -32.98 -33.73 -16.44
CA GLU A 173 -32.68 -35.14 -16.27
C GLU A 173 -32.29 -35.83 -17.60
N GLY A 174 -31.40 -36.82 -17.51
CA GLY A 174 -30.98 -37.64 -18.64
C GLY A 174 -29.94 -37.00 -19.58
N ARG A 175 -29.84 -35.65 -19.64
CA ARG A 175 -28.85 -34.92 -20.45
C ARG A 175 -27.98 -33.97 -19.63
N SER A 176 -27.87 -34.20 -18.35
CA SER A 176 -27.02 -33.40 -17.49
C SER A 176 -26.29 -34.24 -16.41
N LEU A 177 -25.20 -33.67 -15.92
CA LEU A 177 -24.43 -34.21 -14.79
C LEU A 177 -23.99 -33.07 -13.88
N MET A 178 -24.25 -33.21 -12.57
CA MET A 178 -23.80 -32.27 -11.56
C MET A 178 -22.56 -32.81 -10.83
N ILE A 179 -21.48 -32.05 -10.84
CA ILE A 179 -20.35 -32.24 -9.94
C ILE A 179 -20.56 -31.29 -8.77
N ASN A 180 -20.84 -31.85 -7.61
CA ASN A 180 -21.21 -31.06 -6.43
C ASN A 180 -20.19 -31.29 -5.31
N ARG A 181 -19.50 -30.24 -4.92
CA ARG A 181 -18.64 -30.23 -3.74
C ARG A 181 -18.78 -28.92 -2.99
N ALA A 182 -19.37 -28.98 -1.81
CA ALA A 182 -19.31 -27.86 -0.88
C ALA A 182 -17.88 -27.69 -0.36
N VAL A 183 -17.32 -26.50 -0.49
CA VAL A 183 -16.00 -26.16 0.01
C VAL A 183 -16.18 -25.25 1.23
N ASN A 184 -15.67 -25.69 2.38
CA ASN A 184 -15.75 -24.91 3.62
C ASN A 184 -14.58 -23.92 3.73
N VAL A 185 -14.57 -22.93 2.82
CA VAL A 185 -13.56 -21.89 2.72
C VAL A 185 -14.27 -20.55 2.55
N SER A 186 -13.75 -19.51 3.18
CA SER A 186 -14.29 -18.15 3.01
C SER A 186 -14.19 -17.70 1.53
N MET A 187 -15.21 -17.01 1.03
CA MET A 187 -15.32 -16.54 -0.36
C MET A 187 -14.11 -15.70 -0.82
N LEU A 188 -13.42 -15.02 0.09
CA LEU A 188 -12.26 -14.17 -0.22
C LEU A 188 -10.92 -14.79 0.25
N ASP A 189 -10.92 -16.05 0.66
CA ASP A 189 -9.67 -16.76 1.04
C ASP A 189 -8.99 -17.39 -0.17
N PHE A 190 -8.25 -16.59 -0.92
CA PHE A 190 -7.47 -17.04 -2.08
C PHE A 190 -6.21 -17.83 -1.70
N ASN A 191 -5.81 -17.86 -0.41
CA ASN A 191 -4.67 -18.66 0.03
C ASN A 191 -4.96 -20.16 -0.01
N SER A 192 -6.22 -20.53 0.04
CA SER A 192 -6.68 -21.92 -0.05
C SER A 192 -6.87 -22.43 -1.47
N ALA A 193 -6.54 -21.64 -2.51
CA ALA A 193 -6.78 -21.99 -3.92
C ALA A 193 -6.17 -23.34 -4.33
N ASP A 194 -4.92 -23.61 -3.96
CA ASP A 194 -4.24 -24.86 -4.31
C ASP A 194 -4.97 -26.09 -3.72
N SER A 195 -5.46 -25.99 -2.48
CA SER A 195 -6.19 -27.08 -1.82
C SER A 195 -7.58 -27.32 -2.45
N ILE A 196 -8.21 -26.26 -2.95
CA ILE A 196 -9.50 -26.33 -3.64
C ILE A 196 -9.33 -26.96 -5.02
N ILE A 197 -8.29 -26.58 -5.77
CA ILE A 197 -7.95 -27.18 -7.06
C ILE A 197 -7.67 -28.68 -6.90
N GLU A 198 -6.87 -29.06 -5.92
CA GLU A 198 -6.55 -30.46 -5.63
C GLU A 198 -7.81 -31.28 -5.25
N ALA A 199 -8.73 -30.67 -4.50
CA ALA A 199 -10.01 -31.29 -4.19
C ALA A 199 -10.84 -31.54 -5.45
N GLY A 200 -10.90 -30.58 -6.37
CA GLY A 200 -11.57 -30.74 -7.68
C GLY A 200 -10.98 -31.86 -8.53
N TYR A 201 -9.65 -31.98 -8.58
CA TYR A 201 -8.97 -33.07 -9.28
C TYR A 201 -9.30 -34.44 -8.70
N ARG A 202 -9.46 -34.57 -7.39
CA ARG A 202 -9.87 -35.83 -6.72
C ARG A 202 -11.31 -36.22 -7.02
N ASP A 203 -12.20 -35.24 -7.23
CA ASP A 203 -13.63 -35.50 -7.48
C ASP A 203 -13.92 -35.79 -8.95
N ALA A 204 -13.13 -35.26 -9.89
CA ALA A 204 -13.36 -35.38 -11.33
C ALA A 204 -13.37 -36.83 -11.88
N PRO A 205 -12.60 -37.81 -11.38
CA PRO A 205 -12.66 -39.19 -11.83
C PRO A 205 -13.97 -39.92 -11.60
N ALA A 206 -14.69 -39.59 -10.50
CA ALA A 206 -15.91 -40.30 -10.11
C ALA A 206 -17.03 -40.24 -11.17
N PRO A 207 -17.38 -39.09 -11.77
CA PRO A 207 -18.39 -38.96 -12.80
C PRO A 207 -17.87 -39.33 -14.22
N THR A 208 -16.58 -39.59 -14.43
CA THR A 208 -15.97 -39.82 -15.75
C THR A 208 -16.57 -41.04 -16.49
N PRO A 209 -16.85 -42.19 -15.86
CA PRO A 209 -17.49 -43.31 -16.55
C PRO A 209 -18.87 -42.95 -17.14
N ALA A 210 -19.72 -42.31 -16.35
CA ALA A 210 -21.05 -41.89 -16.79
C ALA A 210 -20.99 -40.87 -17.96
N LEU A 211 -19.99 -39.97 -17.93
CA LEU A 211 -19.75 -39.05 -19.05
C LEU A 211 -19.35 -39.78 -20.33
N ARG A 212 -18.52 -40.81 -20.24
CA ARG A 212 -18.09 -41.61 -21.41
C ARG A 212 -19.23 -42.38 -22.08
N GLU A 213 -20.23 -42.77 -21.33
CA GLU A 213 -21.43 -43.44 -21.88
C GLU A 213 -22.32 -42.44 -22.65
N LYS A 214 -22.31 -41.16 -22.27
CA LYS A 214 -23.17 -40.15 -22.85
C LYS A 214 -22.50 -39.29 -23.93
N ILE A 215 -21.19 -39.10 -23.85
CA ILE A 215 -20.41 -38.26 -24.76
C ILE A 215 -19.56 -39.16 -25.67
N HIS A 216 -19.98 -39.34 -26.92
CA HIS A 216 -19.31 -40.18 -27.88
C HIS A 216 -18.25 -39.45 -28.71
N ARG A 217 -18.29 -38.12 -28.72
CA ARG A 217 -17.30 -37.33 -29.44
C ARG A 217 -16.02 -37.21 -28.63
N ILE A 218 -14.97 -37.83 -29.12
CA ILE A 218 -13.63 -37.78 -28.54
C ILE A 218 -12.76 -36.88 -29.42
N VAL A 219 -12.17 -35.84 -28.81
CA VAL A 219 -11.19 -34.94 -29.44
C VAL A 219 -9.80 -35.30 -28.86
N THR A 220 -8.84 -35.50 -29.74
CA THR A 220 -7.47 -35.81 -29.29
C THR A 220 -6.78 -34.60 -28.68
N PRO A 221 -5.84 -34.80 -27.76
CA PRO A 221 -5.05 -33.67 -27.21
C PRO A 221 -4.31 -32.87 -28.30
N GLU A 222 -3.95 -33.54 -29.43
CA GLU A 222 -3.28 -32.89 -30.55
C GLU A 222 -4.23 -31.93 -31.31
N GLU A 223 -5.45 -32.37 -31.58
CA GLU A 223 -6.48 -31.50 -32.19
C GLU A 223 -6.78 -30.30 -31.34
N ILE A 224 -6.83 -30.44 -30.00
CA ILE A 224 -7.04 -29.31 -29.06
C ILE A 224 -5.84 -28.37 -29.13
N ARG A 225 -4.61 -28.88 -29.14
CA ARG A 225 -3.39 -28.05 -29.25
C ARG A 225 -3.36 -27.28 -30.56
N THR A 226 -3.69 -27.94 -31.68
CA THR A 226 -3.72 -27.32 -33.01
C THR A 226 -4.76 -26.20 -33.07
N LYS A 227 -6.00 -26.44 -32.57
CA LYS A 227 -7.04 -25.39 -32.48
C LYS A 227 -6.62 -24.21 -31.61
N ARG A 228 -5.99 -24.51 -30.48
CA ARG A 228 -5.49 -23.48 -29.56
C ARG A 228 -4.38 -22.65 -30.19
N ALA A 229 -3.46 -23.28 -30.91
CA ALA A 229 -2.38 -22.59 -31.62
C ALA A 229 -2.96 -21.68 -32.71
N ALA A 230 -3.87 -22.19 -33.56
CA ALA A 230 -4.52 -21.43 -34.62
C ALA A 230 -5.36 -20.24 -34.08
N PHE A 231 -5.97 -20.36 -32.89
CA PHE A 231 -6.66 -19.23 -32.27
C PHE A 231 -5.66 -18.21 -31.72
N ARG A 232 -4.57 -18.64 -31.09
CA ARG A 232 -3.53 -17.75 -30.55
C ARG A 232 -2.83 -16.94 -31.64
N GLU A 233 -2.63 -17.47 -32.84
CA GLU A 233 -2.09 -16.74 -33.98
C GLU A 233 -2.96 -15.53 -34.40
N LYS A 234 -4.26 -15.57 -34.11
CA LYS A 234 -5.18 -14.44 -34.35
C LYS A 234 -5.13 -13.38 -33.25
N CYS A 235 -4.49 -13.68 -32.11
CA CYS A 235 -4.41 -12.79 -30.96
C CYS A 235 -3.23 -11.84 -31.13
N PRO A 236 -3.44 -10.52 -31.41
CA PRO A 236 -2.33 -9.60 -31.60
C PRO A 236 -1.65 -9.29 -30.27
N PRO A 237 -0.33 -9.07 -30.27
CA PRO A 237 0.37 -8.62 -29.08
C PRO A 237 -0.09 -7.22 -28.67
N ILE A 238 -0.19 -6.97 -27.37
CA ILE A 238 -0.59 -5.67 -26.86
C ILE A 238 0.60 -4.71 -26.93
N ILE A 239 0.55 -3.80 -27.90
CA ILE A 239 1.47 -2.68 -28.05
C ILE A 239 0.60 -1.43 -28.24
N PHE A 240 0.73 -0.46 -27.35
CA PHE A 240 0.00 0.79 -27.39
C PHE A 240 0.78 1.86 -28.17
N ASP A 241 0.05 2.66 -28.96
CA ASP A 241 0.57 3.85 -29.63
C ASP A 241 -0.35 5.07 -29.54
N ASP A 242 -1.52 4.89 -28.89
CA ASP A 242 -2.50 5.97 -28.69
C ASP A 242 -3.13 5.89 -27.30
N TYR A 243 -3.26 7.06 -26.65
CA TYR A 243 -3.68 7.19 -25.25
C TYR A 243 -4.74 8.27 -25.11
N GLU A 244 -5.96 7.85 -24.81
CA GLU A 244 -7.11 8.72 -24.57
C GLU A 244 -7.43 8.81 -23.07
N PHE A 245 -7.59 10.04 -22.57
CA PHE A 245 -7.96 10.30 -21.16
C PHE A 245 -9.31 11.01 -21.13
N GLU A 246 -10.28 10.43 -20.41
CA GLU A 246 -11.61 10.98 -20.22
C GLU A 246 -11.83 11.32 -18.74
N GLY A 247 -12.56 12.42 -18.46
CA GLY A 247 -12.93 12.83 -17.10
C GLY A 247 -11.86 13.66 -16.36
N LEU A 248 -10.73 13.95 -17.01
CA LEU A 248 -9.68 14.83 -16.50
C LEU A 248 -9.78 16.23 -17.10
N THR A 249 -9.37 17.24 -16.34
CA THR A 249 -9.13 18.57 -16.90
C THR A 249 -7.88 18.57 -17.79
N HIS A 250 -7.73 19.56 -18.67
CA HIS A 250 -6.55 19.69 -19.53
C HIS A 250 -5.23 19.67 -18.74
N ALA A 251 -5.19 20.34 -17.58
CA ALA A 251 -4.01 20.38 -16.72
C ALA A 251 -3.70 19.02 -16.07
N GLN A 252 -4.72 18.28 -15.66
CA GLN A 252 -4.58 16.92 -15.11
C GLN A 252 -4.14 15.92 -16.18
N THR A 253 -4.70 16.03 -17.37
CA THR A 253 -4.27 15.21 -18.52
C THR A 253 -2.80 15.44 -18.83
N ALA A 254 -2.35 16.71 -18.86
CA ALA A 254 -0.96 17.03 -19.06
C ALA A 254 -0.06 16.45 -17.95
N TYR A 255 -0.49 16.49 -16.68
CA TYR A 255 0.24 15.85 -15.58
C TYR A 255 0.38 14.34 -15.77
N VAL A 256 -0.73 13.64 -16.12
CA VAL A 256 -0.71 12.20 -16.37
C VAL A 256 0.20 11.85 -17.54
N ARG A 257 0.14 12.60 -18.64
CA ARG A 257 0.99 12.41 -19.82
C ARG A 257 2.47 12.58 -19.48
N ASP A 258 2.82 13.60 -18.67
CA ASP A 258 4.21 13.81 -18.21
C ASP A 258 4.69 12.65 -17.33
N VAL A 259 3.86 12.17 -16.37
CA VAL A 259 4.23 11.05 -15.50
C VAL A 259 4.44 9.76 -16.28
N MET A 260 3.59 9.49 -17.29
CA MET A 260 3.72 8.33 -18.19
C MET A 260 4.72 8.57 -19.32
N ARG A 261 5.29 9.78 -19.44
CA ARG A 261 6.27 10.16 -20.48
C ARG A 261 5.77 9.90 -21.90
N LEU A 262 4.49 10.16 -22.15
CA LEU A 262 3.85 9.84 -23.43
C LEU A 262 4.34 10.71 -24.57
N ASP A 263 4.83 11.90 -24.26
CA ASP A 263 5.29 12.90 -25.24
C ASP A 263 6.83 12.90 -25.40
N ASP A 264 7.56 12.00 -24.73
CA ASP A 264 9.01 11.85 -24.81
C ASP A 264 9.44 11.13 -26.11
N THR A 265 9.01 11.64 -27.26
CA THR A 265 9.37 11.08 -28.57
C THR A 265 10.07 12.11 -29.44
N TYR A 266 11.05 11.64 -30.22
CA TYR A 266 11.89 12.49 -31.07
C TYR A 266 11.17 12.99 -32.33
N ASP A 267 10.07 12.35 -32.72
CA ASP A 267 9.34 12.59 -33.99
C ASP A 267 7.94 13.20 -33.79
N GLY A 268 7.60 13.62 -32.58
CA GLY A 268 6.29 14.19 -32.24
C GLY A 268 5.12 13.18 -32.22
N ARG A 269 5.42 11.89 -32.37
CA ARG A 269 4.44 10.83 -32.18
C ARG A 269 4.30 10.47 -30.70
N GLN A 270 3.19 9.84 -30.33
CA GLN A 270 3.06 9.31 -28.98
C GLN A 270 4.00 8.12 -28.79
N ARG A 271 4.54 7.97 -27.57
CA ARG A 271 5.43 6.87 -27.22
C ARG A 271 4.72 5.52 -27.38
N GLN A 272 5.35 4.63 -28.14
CA GLN A 272 4.91 3.24 -28.20
C GLN A 272 5.35 2.50 -26.93
N MET A 273 4.44 1.75 -26.32
CA MET A 273 4.72 0.95 -25.12
C MET A 273 4.20 -0.47 -25.28
N SER A 274 5.02 -1.43 -24.84
CA SER A 274 4.55 -2.78 -24.54
C SER A 274 3.63 -2.78 -23.32
N PHE A 275 2.81 -3.83 -23.15
CA PHE A 275 1.93 -3.92 -21.98
C PHE A 275 2.69 -3.84 -20.64
N PRO A 276 3.84 -4.51 -20.40
CA PRO A 276 4.58 -4.37 -19.16
C PRO A 276 5.04 -2.93 -18.87
N GLU A 277 5.49 -2.19 -19.87
CA GLU A 277 5.87 -0.77 -19.71
C GLU A 277 4.66 0.10 -19.37
N PHE A 278 3.56 -0.09 -20.10
CA PHE A 278 2.31 0.59 -19.83
C PHE A 278 1.80 0.30 -18.41
N ARG A 279 1.84 -0.96 -17.96
CA ARG A 279 1.44 -1.37 -16.61
C ARG A 279 2.24 -0.62 -15.55
N ASP A 280 3.54 -0.55 -15.70
CA ASP A 280 4.43 0.10 -14.74
C ASP A 280 4.19 1.61 -14.68
N ASP A 281 4.01 2.25 -15.82
CA ASP A 281 3.67 3.68 -15.92
C ASP A 281 2.23 3.95 -15.41
N PHE A 282 1.27 3.09 -15.69
CA PHE A 282 -0.09 3.18 -15.17
C PHE A 282 -0.13 3.12 -13.65
N PHE A 283 0.58 2.16 -13.04
CA PHE A 283 0.67 2.09 -11.58
C PHE A 283 1.47 3.24 -10.97
N SER A 284 2.34 3.88 -11.73
CA SER A 284 2.99 5.13 -11.32
C SER A 284 1.99 6.26 -11.09
N VAL A 285 0.98 6.34 -11.96
CA VAL A 285 -0.05 7.38 -11.88
C VAL A 285 -1.04 7.10 -10.75
N ILE A 286 -1.48 5.84 -10.58
CA ILE A 286 -2.57 5.51 -9.66
C ILE A 286 -2.09 5.04 -8.27
N GLY A 287 -0.80 4.77 -8.09
CA GLY A 287 -0.23 4.13 -6.90
C GLY A 287 -0.39 4.94 -5.60
N ASN A 288 -0.59 6.24 -5.69
CA ASN A 288 -0.76 7.14 -4.55
C ASN A 288 -2.24 7.39 -4.17
N ASP A 289 -3.19 6.65 -4.75
CA ASP A 289 -4.64 6.86 -4.56
C ASP A 289 -5.13 8.27 -4.98
N GLU A 290 -4.39 8.89 -5.89
CA GLU A 290 -4.64 10.24 -6.40
C GLU A 290 -5.74 10.28 -7.44
N PHE A 291 -5.87 9.19 -8.19
CA PHE A 291 -6.89 9.01 -9.23
C PHE A 291 -7.77 7.80 -8.95
N SER A 292 -9.05 7.96 -9.27
CA SER A 292 -9.96 6.83 -9.47
C SER A 292 -9.98 6.51 -10.95
N VAL A 293 -9.77 5.26 -11.29
CA VAL A 293 -9.77 4.79 -12.68
C VAL A 293 -10.89 3.77 -12.84
N GLU A 294 -11.61 3.85 -13.95
CA GLU A 294 -12.55 2.81 -14.39
C GLU A 294 -11.79 1.72 -15.15
N TYR A 295 -12.46 0.62 -15.47
CA TYR A 295 -11.85 -0.47 -16.25
C TYR A 295 -11.20 0.07 -17.53
N PRO A 296 -9.91 -0.23 -17.81
CA PRO A 296 -9.19 0.28 -18.98
C PRO A 296 -9.75 -0.35 -20.27
N LYS A 297 -10.11 0.47 -21.26
CA LYS A 297 -10.67 -0.03 -22.52
C LYS A 297 -9.60 -0.08 -23.60
N PHE A 298 -9.29 -1.28 -24.08
CA PHE A 298 -8.35 -1.51 -25.15
C PHE A 298 -9.10 -1.64 -26.48
N ARG A 299 -8.61 -0.93 -27.50
CA ARG A 299 -9.17 -0.98 -28.85
C ARG A 299 -8.05 -1.23 -29.85
N TYR A 300 -8.14 -2.32 -30.57
CA TYR A 300 -7.18 -2.70 -31.60
C TYR A 300 -7.51 -2.00 -32.93
N ASP A 301 -6.49 -1.44 -33.57
CA ASP A 301 -6.56 -0.92 -34.94
C ASP A 301 -5.86 -1.92 -35.88
N PRO A 302 -6.62 -2.61 -36.77
CA PRO A 302 -6.02 -3.59 -37.68
C PRO A 302 -5.09 -2.97 -38.74
N LEU A 303 -5.24 -1.67 -39.06
CA LEU A 303 -4.39 -1.00 -40.04
C LEU A 303 -3.02 -0.65 -39.50
N ARG A 304 -2.95 -0.32 -38.21
CA ARG A 304 -1.71 -0.01 -37.51
C ARG A 304 -1.08 -1.22 -36.84
N GLU A 305 -1.85 -2.29 -36.64
CA GLU A 305 -1.50 -3.45 -35.81
C GLU A 305 -1.12 -3.03 -34.38
N ARG A 306 -1.84 -2.07 -33.82
CA ARG A 306 -1.59 -1.47 -32.51
C ARG A 306 -2.88 -1.30 -31.73
N TYR A 307 -2.72 -1.14 -30.41
CA TYR A 307 -3.82 -0.84 -29.52
C TYR A 307 -3.83 0.64 -29.15
N SER A 308 -5.01 1.23 -29.12
CA SER A 308 -5.28 2.43 -28.32
C SER A 308 -5.80 2.04 -26.95
N VAL A 309 -5.47 2.81 -25.93
CA VAL A 309 -6.02 2.65 -24.59
C VAL A 309 -6.82 3.90 -24.21
N LYS A 310 -8.05 3.68 -23.78
CA LYS A 310 -8.91 4.72 -23.21
C LYS A 310 -9.01 4.52 -21.70
N LEU A 311 -8.53 5.52 -20.95
CA LEU A 311 -8.57 5.58 -19.48
C LEU A 311 -9.59 6.62 -19.05
N LYS A 312 -10.69 6.18 -18.46
CA LYS A 312 -11.63 7.08 -17.81
C LYS A 312 -11.22 7.25 -16.36
N MET A 313 -10.80 8.47 -16.03
CA MET A 313 -10.15 8.81 -14.77
C MET A 313 -10.83 10.01 -14.13
N SER A 314 -10.80 10.04 -12.81
CA SER A 314 -11.18 11.24 -12.04
C SER A 314 -10.15 11.50 -10.95
N ALA A 315 -9.67 12.72 -10.86
CA ALA A 315 -8.81 13.12 -9.76
C ALA A 315 -9.63 13.11 -8.47
N ARG A 316 -9.11 12.45 -7.45
CA ARG A 316 -9.68 12.46 -6.12
C ARG A 316 -9.25 13.74 -5.44
N GLU A 317 -10.17 14.70 -5.29
CA GLU A 317 -9.94 15.83 -4.42
C GLU A 317 -10.21 15.39 -2.99
N ASN A 318 -9.19 15.51 -2.15
CA ASN A 318 -9.26 14.88 -0.87
C ASN A 318 -8.77 15.81 0.23
N LEU A 319 -9.70 16.36 0.97
CA LEU A 319 -9.46 16.70 2.35
C LEU A 319 -9.73 15.44 3.19
N ARG A 320 -8.70 14.93 3.84
CA ARG A 320 -8.81 13.78 4.72
C ARG A 320 -8.57 14.22 6.15
N PHE A 321 -9.45 13.77 7.03
CA PHE A 321 -9.26 13.81 8.46
C PHE A 321 -8.83 12.43 8.94
N LEU A 322 -7.75 12.36 9.69
CA LEU A 322 -7.12 11.12 10.11
C LEU A 322 -7.13 11.03 11.62
N ILE A 323 -7.63 9.93 12.15
CA ILE A 323 -7.53 9.57 13.56
C ILE A 323 -6.82 8.23 13.66
N GLY A 324 -5.84 8.15 14.53
CA GLY A 324 -5.06 6.93 14.71
C GLY A 324 -4.38 6.88 16.07
N GLY A 325 -3.48 5.92 16.21
CA GLY A 325 -2.69 5.77 17.41
C GLY A 325 -2.42 4.31 17.75
N ASN A 326 -1.94 4.10 18.95
CA ASN A 326 -1.79 2.77 19.54
C ASN A 326 -1.95 2.84 21.05
N ILE A 327 -2.40 1.74 21.61
CA ILE A 327 -2.48 1.50 23.05
C ILE A 327 -1.48 0.40 23.38
N SER A 328 -0.64 0.63 24.37
CA SER A 328 0.38 -0.31 24.82
C SER A 328 0.39 -0.35 26.34
N SER A 329 0.81 -1.46 26.92
CA SER A 329 1.12 -1.59 28.36
C SER A 329 2.36 -0.82 28.80
N THR A 330 3.10 -0.24 27.87
CA THR A 330 4.29 0.57 28.08
C THR A 330 4.01 2.06 27.93
N ALA A 331 5.01 2.91 28.15
CA ALA A 331 4.89 4.36 27.94
C ALA A 331 4.66 4.77 26.46
N PHE A 332 4.67 3.82 25.52
CA PHE A 332 4.44 4.05 24.10
C PHE A 332 2.95 4.00 23.74
N ASN A 333 2.14 4.75 24.48
CA ASN A 333 0.76 5.05 24.08
C ASN A 333 0.75 6.34 23.29
N GLN A 334 0.02 6.37 22.18
CA GLN A 334 -0.12 7.59 21.38
C GLN A 334 -1.52 7.72 20.79
N ALA A 335 -2.00 8.94 20.76
CA ALA A 335 -3.10 9.37 19.92
C ALA A 335 -2.56 10.18 18.75
N PHE A 336 -3.15 10.03 17.58
CA PHE A 336 -2.82 10.79 16.37
C PHE A 336 -4.08 11.46 15.82
N ILE A 337 -3.94 12.73 15.51
CA ILE A 337 -4.93 13.50 14.76
C ILE A 337 -4.19 14.19 13.62
N GLY A 338 -4.74 14.10 12.41
CA GLY A 338 -4.14 14.69 11.24
C GLY A 338 -5.15 15.13 10.20
N PHE A 339 -4.70 16.06 9.37
CA PHE A 339 -5.37 16.50 8.17
C PHE A 339 -4.40 16.39 7.02
N ASP A 340 -4.89 15.95 5.87
CA ASP A 340 -4.18 16.14 4.64
C ASP A 340 -5.13 16.59 3.53
N TYR A 341 -4.63 17.48 2.68
CA TYR A 341 -5.32 17.99 1.51
C TYR A 341 -4.45 17.75 0.28
N HIS A 342 -5.04 17.15 -0.73
CA HIS A 342 -4.35 16.81 -1.97
C HIS A 342 -5.10 17.39 -3.17
N THR A 343 -4.38 18.01 -4.08
CA THR A 343 -4.92 18.52 -5.34
C THR A 343 -3.96 18.26 -6.49
N ILE A 344 -4.51 17.92 -7.65
CA ILE A 344 -3.75 17.70 -8.87
C ILE A 344 -4.21 18.69 -9.93
N ARG A 345 -3.25 19.45 -10.43
CA ARG A 345 -3.39 20.32 -11.60
C ARG A 345 -2.27 19.95 -12.59
N ARG A 346 -1.45 20.90 -13.01
CA ARG A 346 -0.21 20.66 -13.77
C ARG A 346 0.88 20.00 -12.91
N VAL A 347 0.80 20.16 -11.62
CA VAL A 347 1.62 19.54 -10.58
C VAL A 347 0.71 18.93 -9.52
N SER A 348 1.18 17.88 -8.86
CA SER A 348 0.52 17.32 -7.70
C SER A 348 0.98 18.08 -6.45
N GLN A 349 0.02 18.58 -5.68
CA GLN A 349 0.29 19.33 -4.45
C GLN A 349 -0.40 18.67 -3.27
N TRP A 350 0.34 18.51 -2.22
CA TRP A 350 -0.12 17.94 -0.96
C TRP A 350 0.21 18.87 0.20
N ALA A 351 -0.77 19.21 1.00
CA ALA A 351 -0.62 19.92 2.27
C ALA A 351 -1.04 18.99 3.41
N PHE A 352 -0.35 19.04 4.53
CA PHE A 352 -0.66 18.21 5.68
C PHE A 352 -0.39 18.94 7.00
N ALA A 353 -1.16 18.55 8.02
CA ALA A 353 -0.92 18.90 9.40
C ALA A 353 -1.25 17.67 10.26
N GLY A 354 -0.42 17.36 11.24
CA GLY A 354 -0.66 16.24 12.14
C GLY A 354 0.07 16.39 13.45
N ILE A 355 -0.57 15.87 14.50
CA ILE A 355 -0.01 15.85 15.85
C ILE A 355 -0.16 14.46 16.46
N TYR A 356 0.91 14.00 17.09
CA TYR A 356 0.96 12.81 17.94
C TYR A 356 1.10 13.24 19.39
N ILE A 357 0.28 12.68 20.25
CA ILE A 357 0.29 12.98 21.68
C ILE A 357 0.39 11.67 22.45
N GLY A 358 1.41 11.57 23.29
CA GLY A 358 1.64 10.45 24.20
C GLY A 358 1.90 10.93 25.62
N PRO A 359 2.02 10.02 26.59
CA PRO A 359 2.24 10.38 28.00
C PRO A 359 3.56 11.11 28.24
N THR A 360 4.57 10.86 27.42
CA THR A 360 5.93 11.39 27.58
C THR A 360 6.36 12.28 26.42
N TYR A 361 5.53 12.44 25.39
CA TYR A 361 5.90 13.22 24.23
C TYR A 361 4.69 13.86 23.53
N ALA A 362 4.96 14.93 22.82
CA ALA A 362 4.10 15.50 21.80
C ALA A 362 4.96 15.86 20.59
N THR A 363 4.57 15.41 19.41
CA THR A 363 5.27 15.73 18.18
C THR A 363 4.27 16.06 17.09
N GLY A 364 4.60 17.03 16.27
CA GLY A 364 3.72 17.41 15.18
C GLY A 364 4.48 17.96 14.00
N SER A 365 3.78 17.99 12.87
CA SER A 365 4.29 18.52 11.62
C SER A 365 3.19 19.25 10.85
N LEU A 366 3.57 20.36 10.24
CA LEU A 366 2.76 21.12 9.28
C LEU A 366 3.62 21.32 8.04
N GLY A 367 3.09 21.03 6.87
CA GLY A 367 3.90 21.16 5.67
C GLY A 367 3.17 20.82 4.40
N GLY A 368 3.96 20.68 3.35
CA GLY A 368 3.46 20.31 2.04
C GLY A 368 4.52 19.60 1.21
N ARG A 369 4.04 19.13 0.07
CA ARG A 369 4.85 18.51 -0.97
C ARG A 369 4.29 18.91 -2.32
N THR A 370 5.17 19.23 -3.24
CA THR A 370 4.83 19.49 -4.63
C THR A 370 5.58 18.51 -5.50
N ASP A 371 4.84 17.67 -6.24
CA ASP A 371 5.41 16.74 -7.22
C ASP A 371 5.29 17.36 -8.61
N PHE A 372 6.40 17.40 -9.32
CA PHE A 372 6.49 17.97 -10.66
C PHE A 372 7.44 17.15 -11.54
N TYR A 373 7.24 17.27 -12.84
CA TYR A 373 8.05 16.59 -13.83
C TYR A 373 8.89 17.61 -14.61
N LEU A 374 10.20 17.39 -14.70
CA LEU A 374 11.11 18.10 -15.61
C LEU A 374 11.58 17.11 -16.69
N TRP A 375 12.76 16.53 -16.55
CA TRP A 375 13.25 15.37 -17.34
C TRP A 375 13.06 14.04 -16.56
N LYS A 376 12.78 14.14 -15.29
CA LYS A 376 12.40 13.06 -14.36
C LYS A 376 11.39 13.62 -13.36
N PRO A 377 10.64 12.78 -12.68
CA PRO A 377 9.81 13.23 -11.59
C PRO A 377 10.65 13.71 -10.40
N PHE A 378 10.28 14.85 -9.82
CA PHE A 378 10.86 15.43 -8.62
C PHE A 378 9.78 15.73 -7.60
N SER A 379 10.17 15.73 -6.33
CA SER A 379 9.34 16.23 -5.24
C SER A 379 10.08 17.30 -4.47
N LEU A 380 9.40 18.40 -4.22
CA LEU A 380 9.82 19.42 -3.27
C LEU A 380 8.98 19.26 -2.01
N ASP A 381 9.61 18.83 -0.92
CA ASP A 381 9.00 18.71 0.41
C ASP A 381 9.38 19.91 1.27
N TYR A 382 8.42 20.46 2.01
CA TYR A 382 8.67 21.53 2.98
C TYR A 382 7.80 21.33 4.21
N SER A 383 8.39 21.45 5.38
CA SER A 383 7.64 21.25 6.63
C SER A 383 8.27 22.00 7.80
N TYR A 384 7.40 22.42 8.73
CA TYR A 384 7.78 22.77 10.09
C TYR A 384 7.47 21.58 10.99
N ASN A 385 8.47 21.16 11.77
CA ASN A 385 8.35 20.03 12.67
C ASN A 385 8.66 20.50 14.09
N PHE A 386 7.89 20.02 15.05
CA PHE A 386 8.16 20.27 16.45
C PHE A 386 8.05 18.96 17.26
N GLU A 387 8.84 18.88 18.30
CA GLU A 387 8.86 17.76 19.21
C GLU A 387 9.09 18.24 20.63
N VAL A 388 8.31 17.71 21.55
CA VAL A 388 8.50 17.84 23.00
C VAL A 388 8.59 16.45 23.57
N LEU A 389 9.74 16.07 24.09
CA LEU A 389 10.01 14.74 24.61
C LEU A 389 10.47 14.82 26.05
N ASN A 390 9.75 14.17 26.96
CA ASN A 390 10.10 14.03 28.36
C ASN A 390 10.63 12.61 28.58
N LEU A 391 11.95 12.47 28.57
CA LEU A 391 12.62 11.20 28.81
C LEU A 391 12.87 11.04 30.32
N ARG A 392 12.32 10.02 30.92
CA ARG A 392 12.77 9.56 32.23
C ARG A 392 13.93 8.59 32.02
N HIS A 393 14.90 8.58 32.94
CA HIS A 393 15.94 7.56 32.94
C HIS A 393 15.23 6.20 33.04
N GLY A 394 15.24 5.44 31.98
CA GLY A 394 14.32 4.33 31.85
C GLY A 394 14.81 3.08 32.56
N ASN A 395 13.96 2.59 33.44
CA ASN A 395 13.96 1.19 33.77
C ASN A 395 13.30 0.40 32.63
N PHE A 396 14.07 -0.28 31.83
CA PHE A 396 13.60 -1.41 31.05
C PHE A 396 13.37 -2.59 32.00
N GLY A 397 12.13 -2.77 32.47
CA GLY A 397 11.74 -3.82 33.39
C GLY A 397 12.19 -3.57 34.83
N ASN A 398 11.37 -3.90 35.79
CA ASN A 398 11.56 -3.77 37.24
C ASN A 398 12.74 -4.60 37.81
N LEU A 399 13.84 -4.76 37.10
CA LEU A 399 14.93 -5.64 37.48
C LEU A 399 16.06 -4.95 38.23
N THR A 400 16.12 -3.62 38.25
CA THR A 400 17.05 -2.89 39.15
C THR A 400 16.43 -1.54 39.52
N PRO A 401 16.19 -1.26 40.82
CA PRO A 401 15.85 0.08 41.28
C PRO A 401 17.13 0.93 41.24
N ILE A 402 17.30 1.72 40.16
CA ILE A 402 18.29 2.78 40.15
C ILE A 402 17.57 4.03 40.68
N ASP A 403 17.82 4.28 41.97
CA ASP A 403 17.55 5.55 42.62
C ASP A 403 18.35 6.64 41.92
N ASN A 404 17.71 7.41 41.08
CA ASN A 404 17.99 8.78 40.64
C ASN A 404 17.21 9.05 39.35
N THR A 405 15.98 9.46 39.50
CA THR A 405 15.09 9.91 38.40
C THR A 405 15.56 11.24 37.83
N LYS A 406 16.65 11.25 37.07
CA LYS A 406 17.01 12.43 36.29
C LYS A 406 16.03 12.53 35.12
N SER A 407 15.18 13.56 35.14
CA SER A 407 14.31 13.90 34.03
C SER A 407 15.10 14.68 32.99
N VAL A 408 15.02 14.23 31.72
CA VAL A 408 15.59 14.96 30.58
C VAL A 408 14.46 15.37 29.66
N LYS A 409 14.32 16.67 29.40
CA LYS A 409 13.37 17.21 28.42
C LYS A 409 14.13 17.63 27.17
N ASN A 410 13.68 17.15 26.02
CA ASN A 410 14.16 17.56 24.72
C ASN A 410 13.02 18.29 23.99
N ASN A 411 13.20 19.56 23.67
CA ASN A 411 12.28 20.33 22.87
C ASN A 411 12.99 20.75 21.60
N GLN A 412 12.42 20.41 20.44
CA GLN A 412 12.98 20.86 19.17
C GLN A 412 11.90 21.44 18.27
N GLY A 413 12.29 22.41 17.45
CA GLY A 413 11.48 22.95 16.36
C GLY A 413 12.38 23.32 15.20
N PHE A 414 12.02 22.85 13.99
CA PHE A 414 12.82 23.11 12.81
C PHE A 414 11.99 23.12 11.54
N LEU A 415 12.42 23.95 10.60
CA LEU A 415 11.98 23.96 9.21
C LEU A 415 12.82 22.94 8.43
N SER A 416 12.19 22.22 7.53
CA SER A 416 12.81 21.27 6.63
C SER A 416 12.36 21.54 5.20
N ILE A 417 13.32 21.64 4.27
CA ILE A 417 13.06 21.74 2.84
C ILE A 417 13.87 20.63 2.18
N GLY A 418 13.24 19.80 1.37
CA GLY A 418 13.86 18.66 0.73
C GLY A 418 13.50 18.56 -0.74
N LEU A 419 14.50 18.23 -1.55
CA LEU A 419 14.32 17.83 -2.93
C LEU A 419 14.57 16.33 -3.04
N THR A 420 13.60 15.59 -3.58
CA THR A 420 13.68 14.13 -3.74
C THR A 420 13.49 13.76 -5.20
N MET A 421 14.28 12.81 -5.68
CA MET A 421 14.21 12.27 -7.03
C MET A 421 14.21 10.73 -6.96
N PRO A 422 13.32 10.02 -7.67
CA PRO A 422 13.42 8.56 -7.81
C PRO A 422 14.60 8.20 -8.71
N LEU A 423 15.36 7.22 -8.31
CA LEU A 423 16.39 6.60 -9.12
C LEU A 423 15.83 5.39 -9.89
N THR A 424 15.03 4.60 -9.20
CA THR A 424 14.27 3.46 -9.74
C THR A 424 12.90 3.40 -9.05
N HIS A 425 12.06 2.43 -9.39
CA HIS A 425 10.77 2.21 -8.73
C HIS A 425 10.86 2.03 -7.20
N ASN A 426 11.97 1.49 -6.72
CA ASN A 426 12.18 1.18 -5.30
C ASN A 426 13.32 2.00 -4.66
N SER A 427 13.93 2.93 -5.40
CA SER A 427 15.10 3.69 -4.93
C SER A 427 14.91 5.18 -5.16
N LEU A 428 15.40 5.98 -4.23
CA LEU A 428 15.36 7.43 -4.30
C LEU A 428 16.69 8.05 -3.86
N ALA A 429 16.92 9.28 -4.33
CA ALA A 429 17.93 10.18 -3.79
C ALA A 429 17.22 11.42 -3.24
N SER A 430 17.65 11.93 -2.10
CA SER A 430 17.12 13.15 -1.51
C SER A 430 18.20 14.05 -0.96
N LEU A 431 18.02 15.34 -1.17
CA LEU A 431 18.81 16.40 -0.56
C LEU A 431 17.89 17.22 0.33
N ARG A 432 18.22 17.35 1.60
CA ARG A 432 17.37 18.01 2.59
C ARG A 432 18.15 19.05 3.38
N PHE A 433 17.56 20.22 3.55
CA PHE A 433 18.04 21.32 4.37
C PHE A 433 17.13 21.48 5.58
N ASN A 434 17.71 21.60 6.76
CA ASN A 434 16.99 21.76 8.02
C ASN A 434 17.56 22.95 8.78
N GLY A 435 16.71 23.79 9.33
CA GLY A 435 17.14 24.90 10.16
C GLY A 435 16.21 25.08 11.34
N GLY A 436 16.75 25.19 12.55
CA GLY A 436 15.93 25.24 13.73
C GLY A 436 16.67 25.36 15.04
N GLN A 437 15.96 25.01 16.09
CA GLN A 437 16.49 25.05 17.45
C GLN A 437 16.11 23.77 18.20
N GLN A 438 17.08 23.31 18.98
CA GLN A 438 16.92 22.20 19.93
C GLN A 438 17.29 22.69 21.32
N ALA A 439 16.51 22.29 22.33
CA ALA A 439 16.72 22.69 23.71
C ALA A 439 16.66 21.47 24.65
N TYR A 440 17.75 21.21 25.32
CA TYR A 440 17.86 20.16 26.34
C TYR A 440 17.74 20.79 27.73
N ARG A 441 16.78 20.30 28.53
CA ARG A 441 16.66 20.61 29.95
C ARG A 441 16.86 19.33 30.72
N TYR A 442 17.73 19.36 31.70
CA TYR A 442 18.06 18.20 32.54
C TYR A 442 18.41 18.62 33.96
N ASP A 443 17.98 17.80 34.89
CA ASP A 443 18.20 18.06 36.32
C ASP A 443 19.64 17.69 36.68
N THR A 444 20.36 18.63 37.27
CA THR A 444 21.67 18.41 37.88
C THR A 444 21.44 18.19 39.37
N ALA A 445 20.99 16.99 39.76
CA ALA A 445 20.77 16.70 41.15
C ALA A 445 22.12 16.54 41.91
N VAL A 446 22.40 17.48 42.77
CA VAL A 446 23.29 17.25 43.93
C VAL A 446 22.39 16.76 45.06
N PRO A 447 22.64 15.59 45.68
CA PRO A 447 21.81 15.11 46.78
C PRO A 447 21.68 16.18 47.88
N GLY A 448 20.44 16.54 48.23
CA GLY A 448 20.15 17.50 49.31
C GLY A 448 19.92 18.96 48.89
N THR A 449 19.90 19.27 47.59
CA THR A 449 19.54 20.58 47.05
C THR A 449 18.30 20.51 46.18
N ASP A 450 17.56 21.62 46.08
CA ASP A 450 16.45 21.73 45.12
C ASP A 450 16.94 21.40 43.70
N PRO A 451 16.18 20.64 42.92
CA PRO A 451 16.58 20.23 41.57
C PRO A 451 16.71 21.47 40.67
N ASN A 452 17.96 21.90 40.48
CA ASN A 452 18.30 22.96 39.54
C ASN A 452 18.39 22.38 38.13
N THR A 453 17.81 23.05 37.15
CA THR A 453 17.70 22.57 35.77
C THR A 453 18.70 23.28 34.87
N ASP A 454 19.67 22.59 34.33
CA ASP A 454 20.55 23.08 33.26
C ASP A 454 19.78 23.19 31.95
N LEU A 455 20.08 24.22 31.16
CA LEU A 455 19.50 24.44 29.85
C LEU A 455 20.58 24.62 28.77
N THR A 456 20.66 23.67 27.86
CA THR A 456 21.48 23.79 26.65
C THR A 456 20.58 23.99 25.43
N ARG A 457 20.79 25.08 24.69
CA ARG A 457 20.12 25.36 23.42
C ARG A 457 21.12 25.25 22.28
N PHE A 458 20.72 24.61 21.21
CA PHE A 458 21.49 24.50 19.98
C PHE A 458 20.64 25.01 18.82
N SER A 459 21.02 26.17 18.26
CA SER A 459 20.42 26.70 17.03
C SER A 459 21.26 26.25 15.85
N PHE A 460 20.66 25.54 14.92
CA PHE A 460 21.41 24.82 13.89
C PHE A 460 20.86 25.04 12.49
N PHE A 461 21.76 24.83 11.53
CA PHE A 461 21.47 24.55 10.14
C PHE A 461 22.13 23.22 9.79
N GLY A 462 21.41 22.36 9.05
CA GLY A 462 21.91 21.05 8.66
C GLY A 462 21.52 20.69 7.24
N THR A 463 22.40 19.98 6.57
CA THR A 463 22.19 19.41 5.25
C THR A 463 22.30 17.90 5.32
N LYS A 464 21.35 17.19 4.71
CA LYS A 464 21.35 15.71 4.62
C LYS A 464 21.23 15.31 3.15
N LEU A 465 22.17 14.51 2.68
CA LEU A 465 22.09 13.77 1.42
C LEU A 465 21.79 12.30 1.74
N GLU A 466 20.83 11.70 1.06
CA GLU A 466 20.43 10.32 1.31
C GLU A 466 20.11 9.59 0.01
N ILE A 467 20.58 8.36 -0.11
CA ILE A 467 20.18 7.39 -1.13
C ILE A 467 19.55 6.22 -0.39
N ALA A 468 18.33 5.86 -0.77
CA ALA A 468 17.58 4.80 -0.12
C ALA A 468 16.91 3.89 -1.14
N ARG A 469 16.84 2.60 -0.81
CA ARG A 469 16.08 1.58 -1.53
C ARG A 469 15.20 0.83 -0.56
N ASN A 470 13.92 0.66 -0.89
CA ASN A 470 12.96 -0.05 -0.04
C ASN A 470 12.12 -1.00 -0.89
N THR A 471 12.19 -2.29 -0.56
CA THR A 471 11.42 -3.39 -1.18
C THR A 471 10.63 -4.18 -0.13
N LEU A 472 10.42 -3.62 1.07
CA LEU A 472 9.68 -4.27 2.14
C LEU A 472 8.22 -4.49 1.73
N ASP A 473 7.69 -5.65 2.05
CA ASP A 473 6.30 -6.05 1.77
C ASP A 473 5.27 -5.27 2.59
N LYS A 474 5.64 -4.84 3.79
CA LYS A 474 4.80 -4.08 4.72
C LYS A 474 5.59 -2.96 5.38
N ILE A 475 4.90 -1.88 5.72
CA ILE A 475 5.47 -0.75 6.46
C ILE A 475 5.72 -1.13 7.92
N LEU A 476 4.71 -1.74 8.54
CA LEU A 476 4.78 -2.24 9.92
C LEU A 476 4.97 -3.75 9.90
N TYR A 477 5.92 -4.21 10.69
CA TYR A 477 6.22 -5.64 10.85
C TYR A 477 6.47 -6.36 9.52
N PRO A 478 7.42 -5.88 8.68
CA PRO A 478 7.74 -6.50 7.39
C PRO A 478 8.19 -7.94 7.60
N ARG A 479 7.87 -8.80 6.63
CA ARG A 479 8.26 -10.21 6.63
C ARG A 479 9.19 -10.56 5.49
N ARG A 480 9.12 -9.80 4.41
CA ARG A 480 9.93 -10.00 3.20
C ARG A 480 10.46 -8.67 2.67
N GLY A 481 11.57 -8.75 1.97
CA GLY A 481 12.17 -7.62 1.31
C GLY A 481 13.36 -7.02 2.05
N SER A 482 13.80 -5.88 1.58
CA SER A 482 14.99 -5.20 2.08
C SER A 482 14.81 -3.70 2.05
N GLU A 483 15.32 -3.03 3.05
CA GLU A 483 15.47 -1.57 3.11
C GLU A 483 16.94 -1.26 3.34
N ILE A 484 17.53 -0.47 2.44
CA ILE A 484 18.93 -0.04 2.51
C ILE A 484 18.95 1.46 2.37
N SER A 485 19.67 2.16 3.24
CA SER A 485 19.91 3.59 3.12
C SER A 485 21.35 3.95 3.46
N LEU A 486 21.88 4.90 2.72
CA LEU A 486 23.14 5.56 2.98
C LEU A 486 22.88 7.06 3.05
N SER A 487 23.27 7.70 4.14
CA SER A 487 23.12 9.14 4.30
C SER A 487 24.40 9.80 4.80
N GLY A 488 24.66 10.99 4.28
CA GLY A 488 25.68 11.93 4.75
C GLY A 488 24.99 13.17 5.33
N ILE A 489 25.50 13.69 6.43
CA ILE A 489 25.00 14.89 7.08
C ILE A 489 26.13 15.89 7.31
N TYR A 490 25.81 17.16 7.20
CA TYR A 490 26.61 18.27 7.71
C TYR A 490 25.74 19.14 8.59
N ILE A 491 26.18 19.45 9.78
CA ILE A 491 25.45 20.30 10.72
C ILE A 491 26.40 21.38 11.24
N THR A 492 25.90 22.61 11.26
CA THR A 492 26.58 23.76 11.83
C THR A 492 25.63 24.56 12.69
N GLY A 493 26.10 25.15 13.76
CA GLY A 493 25.21 25.89 14.65
C GLY A 493 25.90 26.53 15.85
N ARG A 494 25.08 27.10 16.70
CA ARG A 494 25.53 27.79 17.91
C ARG A 494 24.92 27.15 19.14
N GLU A 495 25.81 26.61 19.99
CA GLU A 495 25.47 26.14 21.31
C GLU A 495 25.41 27.31 22.30
N ARG A 496 24.35 27.37 23.14
CA ARG A 496 24.22 28.26 24.28
C ARG A 496 23.85 27.45 25.51
N HIS A 497 24.71 27.48 26.52
CA HIS A 497 24.47 26.79 27.79
C HIS A 497 24.20 27.79 28.90
N LYS A 498 23.16 27.54 29.70
CA LYS A 498 22.82 28.28 30.92
C LYS A 498 22.82 27.28 32.08
N PRO A 499 23.78 27.40 33.03
CA PRO A 499 23.79 26.55 34.20
C PRO A 499 22.66 26.92 35.17
N ALA A 500 22.25 25.95 35.99
CA ALA A 500 21.16 26.06 36.94
C ALA A 500 21.51 26.83 38.23
N GLU A 501 22.77 26.92 38.57
CA GLU A 501 23.20 27.55 39.82
C GLU A 501 23.12 29.07 39.82
N PHE A 502 22.51 29.61 40.86
CA PHE A 502 22.55 31.01 41.23
C PHE A 502 23.97 31.38 41.67
N GLY A 503 24.68 32.11 40.86
CA GLY A 503 25.94 32.73 41.25
C GLY A 503 27.12 32.39 40.35
N ARG A 504 27.60 33.39 39.61
CA ARG A 504 28.93 33.49 38.97
C ARG A 504 29.29 32.63 37.74
N LYS A 505 28.51 31.65 37.32
CA LYS A 505 28.83 30.98 36.05
C LYS A 505 28.18 31.76 34.89
N ARG A 506 29.03 32.31 34.02
CA ARG A 506 28.62 33.00 32.79
C ARG A 506 27.96 31.99 31.82
N SER A 507 26.94 32.42 31.12
CA SER A 507 26.41 31.65 29.98
C SER A 507 27.53 31.37 28.98
N PHE A 508 27.61 30.12 28.55
CA PHE A 508 28.58 29.67 27.55
C PHE A 508 27.99 29.74 26.14
N ASN A 509 28.75 30.22 25.18
CA ASN A 509 28.40 30.22 23.75
C ASN A 509 29.55 29.63 22.95
N ALA A 510 29.26 28.68 22.09
CA ALA A 510 30.23 28.13 21.16
C ALA A 510 29.61 27.85 19.79
N HIS A 511 30.41 27.98 18.76
CA HIS A 511 30.09 27.47 17.45
C HIS A 511 30.42 26.00 17.40
N ARG A 512 29.52 25.19 16.81
CA ARG A 512 29.70 23.75 16.66
C ARG A 512 29.40 23.35 15.23
N GLU A 513 30.23 22.51 14.67
CA GLU A 513 30.03 21.93 13.35
C GLU A 513 30.55 20.50 13.31
N TRP A 514 29.90 19.68 12.52
CA TRP A 514 30.32 18.29 12.33
C TRP A 514 29.75 17.69 11.05
N PHE A 515 30.43 16.65 10.62
CA PHE A 515 29.99 15.73 9.56
C PHE A 515 29.56 14.41 10.18
N GLY A 516 28.67 13.69 9.48
CA GLY A 516 28.31 12.33 9.83
C GLY A 516 27.89 11.53 8.62
N ALA A 517 28.10 10.24 8.72
CA ALA A 517 27.62 9.26 7.74
C ALA A 517 26.86 8.15 8.49
N LYS A 518 25.77 7.69 7.90
CA LYS A 518 24.97 6.59 8.43
C LYS A 518 24.63 5.62 7.32
N PHE A 519 24.87 4.34 7.55
CA PHE A 519 24.43 3.23 6.74
C PHE A 519 23.43 2.40 7.53
N GLN A 520 22.31 2.04 6.92
CA GLN A 520 21.29 1.16 7.50
C GLN A 520 20.90 0.09 6.50
N TRP A 521 20.77 -1.14 6.99
CA TRP A 521 20.29 -2.26 6.19
C TRP A 521 19.38 -3.15 7.02
N ASN A 522 18.12 -3.21 6.63
CA ASN A 522 17.11 -4.11 7.16
C ASN A 522 16.77 -5.14 6.09
N ARG A 523 16.74 -6.43 6.42
CA ARG A 523 16.33 -7.48 5.50
C ARG A 523 15.49 -8.53 6.20
N TYR A 524 14.45 -8.98 5.51
CA TYR A 524 13.53 -10.01 5.98
C TYR A 524 13.32 -11.02 4.85
N PHE A 525 13.29 -12.32 5.20
CA PHE A 525 13.12 -13.41 4.24
C PHE A 525 12.57 -14.66 4.91
N ASP A 526 11.83 -15.44 4.14
CA ASP A 526 11.37 -16.76 4.55
C ASP A 526 12.46 -17.78 4.28
N LEU A 527 12.57 -18.79 5.14
CA LEU A 527 13.48 -19.90 4.90
C LEU A 527 12.83 -20.90 3.92
N PRO A 528 13.56 -21.33 2.87
CA PRO A 528 13.05 -22.31 1.93
C PRO A 528 12.60 -23.59 2.64
N GLY A 529 11.38 -24.04 2.36
CA GLY A 529 10.80 -25.26 2.94
C GLY A 529 10.18 -25.08 4.33
N CYS A 530 10.26 -23.90 4.94
CA CYS A 530 9.74 -23.64 6.28
C CYS A 530 8.63 -22.56 6.25
N LYS A 531 7.37 -22.97 6.28
CA LYS A 531 6.22 -22.03 6.22
C LYS A 531 5.91 -21.33 7.55
N TRP A 532 6.40 -21.86 8.66
CA TRP A 532 6.10 -21.37 10.02
C TRP A 532 7.19 -20.47 10.60
N PHE A 533 8.30 -20.28 9.87
CA PHE A 533 9.44 -19.51 10.36
C PHE A 533 10.00 -18.58 9.28
N SER A 534 10.23 -17.33 9.65
CA SER A 534 10.93 -16.33 8.85
C SER A 534 12.02 -15.65 9.66
N PHE A 535 12.96 -15.03 8.99
CA PHE A 535 14.12 -14.43 9.63
C PHE A 535 14.33 -13.00 9.13
N GLY A 536 14.73 -12.13 10.06
CA GLY A 536 15.16 -10.78 9.73
C GLY A 536 16.48 -10.44 10.38
N PHE A 537 17.20 -9.51 9.77
CA PHE A 537 18.35 -8.86 10.40
C PHE A 537 18.37 -7.37 10.11
N ASN A 538 19.01 -6.61 11.01
CA ASN A 538 19.35 -5.23 10.75
C ASN A 538 20.83 -4.97 11.02
N ILE A 539 21.39 -4.00 10.28
CA ILE A 539 22.73 -3.46 10.46
C ILE A 539 22.62 -1.95 10.46
N ASP A 540 23.23 -1.31 11.45
CA ASP A 540 23.30 0.14 11.60
C ASP A 540 24.77 0.53 11.85
N ALA A 541 25.37 1.28 10.93
CA ALA A 541 26.73 1.79 11.07
C ALA A 541 26.70 3.31 11.03
N VAL A 542 27.27 3.93 12.04
CA VAL A 542 27.32 5.39 12.17
C VAL A 542 28.75 5.84 12.44
N TRP A 543 29.13 6.86 11.68
CA TRP A 543 30.37 7.59 11.89
C TRP A 543 30.10 9.09 11.93
N THR A 544 30.68 9.80 12.92
CA THR A 544 30.52 11.26 13.00
C THR A 544 31.75 11.94 13.62
N THR A 545 31.98 13.18 13.21
CA THR A 545 32.99 14.09 13.83
C THR A 545 32.35 14.95 14.93
N HIS A 546 31.23 14.53 15.52
CA HIS A 546 30.46 15.28 16.51
C HIS A 546 31.34 15.83 17.63
N PRO A 547 31.31 17.14 17.91
CA PRO A 547 32.08 17.76 18.98
C PRO A 547 31.44 17.50 20.34
N ARG A 548 32.20 17.64 21.44
CA ARG A 548 31.60 17.70 22.78
C ARG A 548 30.88 19.01 22.99
N PHE A 549 29.67 18.95 23.53
CA PHE A 549 28.95 20.10 24.05
C PHE A 549 29.48 20.45 25.44
N GLN A 550 29.05 21.58 25.99
CA GLN A 550 29.51 22.10 27.28
C GLN A 550 29.28 21.11 28.44
N THR A 551 28.24 20.28 28.35
CA THR A 551 27.93 19.27 29.35
C THR A 551 27.90 17.87 28.72
N GLU A 552 28.19 16.86 29.51
CA GLU A 552 28.14 15.47 29.10
C GLU A 552 26.72 15.06 28.70
N THR A 553 25.70 15.44 29.48
CA THR A 553 24.31 15.14 29.19
C THR A 553 23.88 15.74 27.86
N ALA A 554 24.21 17.01 27.59
CA ALA A 554 23.89 17.63 26.30
C ALA A 554 24.63 16.96 25.13
N THR A 555 25.88 16.54 25.35
CA THR A 555 26.66 15.76 24.39
C THR A 555 25.96 14.44 24.07
N LEU A 556 25.64 13.65 25.12
CA LEU A 556 24.97 12.37 24.95
C LEU A 556 23.59 12.52 24.26
N MET A 557 22.83 13.56 24.61
CA MET A 557 21.53 13.82 23.98
C MET A 557 21.62 14.14 22.47
N SER A 558 22.71 14.78 22.06
CA SER A 558 22.93 15.15 20.65
C SER A 558 23.60 14.06 19.81
N LEU A 559 24.20 13.04 20.44
CA LEU A 559 24.82 11.91 19.75
C LEU A 559 23.79 11.00 19.07
N PRO A 560 24.15 10.37 17.93
CA PRO A 560 23.36 9.32 17.32
C PRO A 560 23.06 8.18 18.31
N ALA A 561 21.86 7.64 18.24
CA ALA A 561 21.41 6.53 19.06
C ALA A 561 21.08 5.29 18.22
N TYR A 562 21.42 4.11 18.73
CA TYR A 562 20.91 2.85 18.21
C TYR A 562 19.56 2.52 18.87
N GLN A 563 18.50 2.56 18.11
CA GLN A 563 17.11 2.43 18.59
C GLN A 563 16.33 1.45 17.71
N PRO A 564 16.66 0.14 17.78
CA PRO A 564 16.12 -0.86 16.86
C PRO A 564 14.64 -1.20 17.09
N VAL A 565 14.11 -0.92 18.28
CA VAL A 565 12.72 -1.18 18.64
C VAL A 565 12.00 0.11 18.99
N VAL A 566 10.69 0.17 18.75
CA VAL A 566 9.90 1.36 19.00
C VAL A 566 10.00 1.84 20.45
N HIS A 567 10.00 0.91 21.40
CA HIS A 567 10.14 1.25 22.84
C HIS A 567 11.48 1.92 23.19
N SER A 568 12.56 1.60 22.48
CA SER A 568 13.85 2.23 22.71
C SER A 568 13.89 3.72 22.32
N GLN A 569 12.96 4.17 21.48
CA GLN A 569 12.85 5.57 21.06
C GLN A 569 12.30 6.47 22.19
N MET A 570 11.56 5.89 23.15
CA MET A 570 10.93 6.61 24.26
C MET A 570 11.77 6.63 25.53
N ALA A 571 12.91 5.96 25.55
CA ALA A 571 13.81 5.88 26.69
C ALA A 571 15.12 6.62 26.41
N PHE A 572 15.62 7.34 27.42
CA PHE A 572 16.98 7.84 27.38
C PHE A 572 17.93 6.73 27.80
N MET A 573 18.65 6.16 26.85
CA MET A 573 19.58 5.07 27.02
C MET A 573 21.00 5.53 26.64
N PRO A 574 21.78 6.07 27.60
CA PRO A 574 23.11 6.63 27.31
C PRO A 574 24.05 5.60 26.68
N ASP A 575 23.94 4.34 27.10
CA ASP A 575 24.81 3.25 26.65
C ASP A 575 24.60 2.89 25.16
N TYR A 576 23.47 3.26 24.58
CA TYR A 576 23.17 3.04 23.18
C TYR A 576 23.37 4.30 22.32
N ARG A 577 24.16 5.27 22.84
CA ARG A 577 24.54 6.49 22.12
C ARG A 577 26.04 6.60 22.01
N ALA A 578 26.52 6.87 20.80
CA ALA A 578 27.96 7.04 20.55
C ALA A 578 28.22 7.88 19.31
N LYS A 579 29.42 8.47 19.22
CA LYS A 579 29.90 9.15 18.02
C LYS A 579 30.00 8.17 16.86
N ASN A 580 30.59 7.02 17.11
CA ASN A 580 30.84 5.99 16.12
C ASN A 580 30.36 4.67 16.67
N PHE A 581 29.58 3.96 15.90
CA PHE A 581 29.15 2.62 16.31
C PHE A 581 28.84 1.74 15.10
N LEU A 582 28.95 0.45 15.33
CA LEU A 582 28.39 -0.60 14.50
C LEU A 582 27.41 -1.39 15.36
N ALA A 583 26.17 -1.47 14.91
CA ALA A 583 25.14 -2.19 15.64
C ALA A 583 24.38 -3.11 14.70
N GLY A 584 23.79 -4.14 15.24
CA GLY A 584 23.00 -5.08 14.46
C GLY A 584 22.05 -5.88 15.33
N GLY A 585 21.10 -6.53 14.68
CA GLY A 585 20.12 -7.36 15.35
C GLY A 585 19.65 -8.51 14.48
N LEU A 586 19.18 -9.55 15.13
CA LEU A 586 18.59 -10.74 14.54
C LEU A 586 17.15 -10.85 15.00
N MET A 587 16.24 -11.08 14.07
CA MET A 587 14.78 -11.05 14.31
C MET A 587 14.11 -12.33 13.79
N PRO A 588 14.26 -13.47 14.50
CA PRO A 588 13.47 -14.65 14.21
C PRO A 588 11.98 -14.38 14.42
N THR A 589 11.16 -14.85 13.50
CA THR A 589 9.71 -14.68 13.52
C THR A 589 9.04 -16.03 13.32
N PHE A 590 8.13 -16.40 14.22
CA PHE A 590 7.43 -17.68 14.24
C PHE A 590 5.95 -17.46 13.96
N ASP A 591 5.41 -18.10 12.94
CA ASP A 591 3.97 -18.10 12.65
C ASP A 591 3.29 -19.14 13.52
N LEU A 592 2.50 -18.69 14.46
CA LEU A 592 1.78 -19.55 15.40
C LEU A 592 0.39 -19.93 14.89
N LEU A 593 -0.31 -18.96 14.26
CA LEU A 593 -1.66 -19.11 13.69
C LEU A 593 -1.76 -18.24 12.43
N PRO A 594 -2.76 -18.44 11.55
CA PRO A 594 -3.06 -17.52 10.48
C PRO A 594 -3.20 -16.09 11.00
N ASN A 595 -2.40 -15.16 10.48
CA ASN A 595 -2.35 -13.74 10.90
C ASN A 595 -1.84 -13.47 12.32
N PHE A 596 -1.34 -14.46 13.05
CA PHE A 596 -0.71 -14.30 14.35
C PHE A 596 0.69 -14.87 14.37
N PHE A 597 1.68 -14.02 14.63
CA PHE A 597 3.09 -14.41 14.68
C PHE A 597 3.79 -13.82 15.91
N LEU A 598 4.79 -14.52 16.38
CA LEU A 598 5.70 -14.09 17.43
C LEU A 598 7.04 -13.68 16.80
N ARG A 599 7.46 -12.44 17.00
CA ARG A 599 8.80 -11.95 16.63
C ARG A 599 9.61 -11.67 17.88
N THR A 600 10.77 -12.27 17.96
CA THR A 600 11.78 -11.95 18.97
C THR A 600 12.92 -11.16 18.33
N GLY A 601 13.67 -10.40 19.12
CA GLY A 601 14.77 -9.60 18.61
C GLY A 601 15.97 -9.65 19.56
N PHE A 602 17.16 -9.91 19.01
CA PHE A 602 18.43 -9.88 19.70
C PHE A 602 19.27 -8.79 19.08
N TYR A 603 19.71 -7.82 19.88
CA TYR A 603 20.38 -6.63 19.39
C TYR A 603 21.69 -6.42 20.13
N ALA A 604 22.73 -6.03 19.39
CA ALA A 604 24.05 -5.72 19.93
C ALA A 604 24.60 -4.45 19.28
N MET A 605 25.39 -3.70 20.05
CA MET A 605 26.06 -2.49 19.60
C MET A 605 27.52 -2.51 20.06
N TYR A 606 28.42 -2.36 19.10
CA TYR A 606 29.81 -2.06 19.35
C TYR A 606 30.03 -0.55 19.21
N ARG A 607 30.54 0.11 20.22
CA ARG A 607 30.81 1.55 20.22
C ARG A 607 32.28 1.86 20.40
N ASP A 608 32.78 2.86 19.69
CA ASP A 608 34.09 3.41 19.92
C ASP A 608 33.99 4.48 21.02
N ASN A 609 34.59 4.18 22.19
CA ASN A 609 34.62 5.07 23.35
C ASN A 609 35.83 6.02 23.34
N ARG A 610 36.67 6.01 22.29
CA ARG A 610 37.81 6.89 22.21
C ARG A 610 37.34 8.34 21.95
N GLY A 611 37.37 9.14 22.99
CA GLY A 611 37.12 10.58 22.91
C GLY A 611 35.75 11.07 23.39
N CYS A 612 35.02 10.30 24.18
CA CYS A 612 33.86 10.81 24.95
C CYS A 612 34.28 11.32 26.31
#